data_9d2ffdbc93488769400c5e55b6dcb809
#
_entry.id   9d2ffdbc93488769400c5e55b6dcb809
#
_cell.length_a   1.000
_cell.length_b   1.000
_cell.length_c   1.000
_cell.angle_alpha   90.00
_cell.angle_beta   90.00
_cell.angle_gamma   90.00
#
_symmetry.space_group_name_H-M   'P 1'
#
loop_
_entity.id
_entity.type
_entity.pdbx_description
1 polymer ?
#
loop_
_entity_poly.entity_id
_entity_poly.type
_entity_poly.pdbx_seq_one_letter_code
_entity_poly.pdbx_strand_id
1 'polypeptide(L)'
;QRQMCIRDSFLPTNDRGGASSIPQEWRERTTILLGYVPPDQLKTFPNLKWVQSWNAGVDPYLAPGVLPGGVRLTSAVGAYGPAVSEHMLAMLLAIYKRLPAYRDQQRAHIWADLGPVGSLAGKTVLVGGAGDIGRHFARLVRALGAQRVIGLRRSAGCTVEGFDEIYGLGA
;
A
#
# COMPACT_ATOMS: atom_id res chain seq x y z
N GLN A 1 25.80 -5.33 22.42
CA GLN A 1 25.64 -4.57 21.17
C GLN A 1 26.65 -5.11 20.18
N ARG A 2 26.22 -5.90 19.18
CA ARG A 2 27.09 -6.25 18.04
C ARG A 2 27.09 -5.04 17.11
N GLN A 3 28.20 -4.31 17.08
CA GLN A 3 28.52 -3.41 15.99
C GLN A 3 28.68 -4.27 14.73
N MET A 4 27.67 -4.24 13.85
CA MET A 4 27.89 -4.65 12.47
C MET A 4 28.83 -3.62 11.85
N CYS A 5 30.03 -4.06 11.45
CA CYS A 5 30.94 -3.26 10.64
C CYS A 5 30.36 -3.11 9.23
N ILE A 6 29.33 -2.29 9.08
CA ILE A 6 28.88 -1.82 7.77
C ILE A 6 29.74 -0.58 7.51
N ARG A 7 30.62 -0.65 6.51
CA ARG A 7 31.37 0.51 6.01
C ARG A 7 30.47 1.52 5.28
N ASP A 8 29.19 1.39 5.42
CA ASP A 8 28.21 2.22 4.75
C ASP A 8 27.77 3.33 5.71
N SER A 9 27.75 4.55 5.22
CA SER A 9 27.24 5.68 5.97
C SER A 9 25.73 5.76 5.77
N PHE A 10 24.98 5.70 6.86
CA PHE A 10 23.55 5.90 6.85
C PHE A 10 23.25 7.35 7.24
N LEU A 11 22.66 8.12 6.33
CA LEU A 11 22.17 9.47 6.60
C LEU A 11 20.63 9.42 6.73
N PRO A 12 20.10 9.46 7.94
CA PRO A 12 18.66 9.63 8.12
C PRO A 12 18.30 11.06 7.72
N THR A 13 17.55 11.23 6.64
CA THR A 13 16.93 12.50 6.32
C THR A 13 15.51 12.48 6.86
N ASN A 14 15.20 13.30 7.84
CA ASN A 14 13.84 13.49 8.37
C ASN A 14 12.98 14.37 7.45
N ASP A 15 13.55 14.82 6.35
CA ASP A 15 12.92 15.78 5.46
C ASP A 15 12.19 15.05 4.33
N ARG A 16 10.87 15.27 4.25
CA ARG A 16 10.08 14.86 3.09
C ARG A 16 10.45 15.68 1.83
N GLY A 17 11.37 16.62 1.95
CA GLY A 17 11.78 17.58 0.94
C GLY A 17 12.75 17.06 -0.12
N GLY A 18 13.26 15.84 -0.02
CA GLY A 18 14.07 15.24 -1.06
C GLY A 18 15.59 15.42 -0.95
N ALA A 19 16.31 15.16 -2.03
CA ALA A 19 17.77 15.11 -2.07
C ALA A 19 18.47 16.46 -1.84
N SER A 20 17.74 17.58 -1.85
CA SER A 20 18.33 18.91 -1.64
C SER A 20 18.97 19.09 -0.27
N SER A 21 18.52 18.34 0.73
CA SER A 21 19.11 18.32 2.08
C SER A 21 20.38 17.43 2.18
N ILE A 22 20.66 16.63 1.14
CA ILE A 22 21.83 15.76 1.12
C ILE A 22 23.03 16.53 0.56
N PRO A 23 24.14 16.69 1.30
CA PRO A 23 25.34 17.35 0.80
C PRO A 23 25.85 16.73 -0.50
N GLN A 24 26.43 17.51 -1.38
CA GLN A 24 26.89 17.07 -2.69
C GLN A 24 27.90 15.92 -2.61
N GLU A 25 28.84 16.00 -1.66
CA GLU A 25 29.80 14.94 -1.40
C GLU A 25 29.14 13.57 -1.19
N TRP A 26 28.04 13.53 -0.44
CA TRP A 26 27.30 12.29 -0.19
C TRP A 26 26.54 11.83 -1.42
N ARG A 27 25.96 12.75 -2.22
CA ARG A 27 25.30 12.37 -3.48
C ARG A 27 26.27 11.69 -4.44
N GLU A 28 27.49 12.21 -4.54
CA GLU A 28 28.54 11.63 -5.39
C GLU A 28 28.99 10.24 -4.94
N ARG A 29 28.94 9.97 -3.64
CA ARG A 29 29.31 8.66 -3.07
C ARG A 29 28.17 7.67 -2.99
N THR A 30 26.93 8.11 -3.14
CA THR A 30 25.74 7.28 -2.99
C THR A 30 25.59 6.30 -4.14
N THR A 31 25.55 5.02 -3.82
CA THR A 31 25.28 3.94 -4.78
C THR A 31 23.91 3.28 -4.59
N ILE A 32 23.33 3.41 -3.41
CA ILE A 32 22.02 2.83 -3.06
C ILE A 32 21.20 3.91 -2.35
N LEU A 33 19.96 4.09 -2.81
CA LEU A 33 18.95 4.92 -2.14
C LEU A 33 17.85 4.02 -1.58
N LEU A 34 17.56 4.18 -0.30
CA LEU A 34 16.44 3.53 0.37
C LEU A 34 15.46 4.60 0.85
N GLY A 35 14.26 4.61 0.32
CA GLY A 35 13.24 5.57 0.73
C GLY A 35 12.56 6.29 -0.44
N TYR A 36 12.15 7.53 -0.20
CA TYR A 36 11.57 8.40 -1.22
C TYR A 36 12.57 9.49 -1.61
N VAL A 37 12.86 9.56 -2.88
CA VAL A 37 13.57 10.69 -3.49
C VAL A 37 12.70 11.17 -4.66
N PRO A 38 12.45 12.49 -4.79
CA PRO A 38 11.73 13.00 -5.95
C PRO A 38 12.37 12.52 -7.25
N PRO A 39 11.59 12.01 -8.21
CA PRO A 39 12.12 11.40 -9.43
C PRO A 39 13.08 12.30 -10.20
N ASP A 40 12.78 13.59 -10.29
CA ASP A 40 13.59 14.61 -10.96
C ASP A 40 14.99 14.81 -10.32
N GLN A 41 15.16 14.39 -9.08
CA GLN A 41 16.40 14.53 -8.33
C GLN A 41 17.33 13.30 -8.47
N LEU A 42 16.87 12.19 -9.03
CA LEU A 42 17.71 10.98 -9.18
C LEU A 42 18.99 11.24 -9.99
N LYS A 43 18.92 12.12 -10.98
CA LYS A 43 20.08 12.55 -11.80
C LYS A 43 21.20 13.24 -11.01
N THR A 44 20.92 13.69 -9.78
CA THR A 44 21.94 14.32 -8.92
C THR A 44 22.82 13.30 -8.20
N PHE A 45 22.59 12.01 -8.42
CA PHE A 45 23.38 10.90 -7.84
C PHE A 45 24.14 10.15 -8.95
N PRO A 46 25.33 10.61 -9.34
CA PRO A 46 26.03 10.11 -10.54
C PRO A 46 26.45 8.64 -10.45
N ASN A 47 26.65 8.12 -9.24
CA ASN A 47 27.11 6.76 -9.00
C ASN A 47 25.98 5.81 -8.51
N LEU A 48 24.73 6.22 -8.65
CA LEU A 48 23.58 5.44 -8.22
C LEU A 48 23.47 4.13 -9.00
N LYS A 49 23.24 3.03 -8.28
CA LYS A 49 23.07 1.68 -8.84
C LYS A 49 21.72 1.07 -8.51
N TRP A 50 21.13 1.48 -7.38
CA TRP A 50 19.87 0.89 -6.92
C TRP A 50 19.03 1.91 -6.14
N VAL A 51 17.73 1.93 -6.44
CA VAL A 51 16.70 2.64 -5.67
C VAL A 51 15.72 1.61 -5.12
N GLN A 52 15.58 1.54 -3.82
CA GLN A 52 14.49 0.84 -3.13
C GLN A 52 13.46 1.87 -2.69
N SER A 53 12.33 1.94 -3.38
CA SER A 53 11.23 2.82 -2.99
C SER A 53 10.45 2.24 -1.80
N TRP A 54 10.04 3.09 -0.87
CA TRP A 54 9.07 2.74 0.18
C TRP A 54 7.63 2.68 -0.35
N ASN A 55 7.38 3.24 -1.52
CA ASN A 55 6.06 3.19 -2.13
C ASN A 55 5.87 1.90 -2.94
N ALA A 56 4.66 1.38 -2.94
CA ALA A 56 4.29 0.28 -3.82
C ALA A 56 4.16 0.77 -5.28
N GLY A 57 3.60 1.98 -5.49
CA GLY A 57 3.54 2.61 -6.81
C GLY A 57 4.85 3.32 -7.13
N VAL A 58 5.44 3.00 -8.27
CA VAL A 58 6.72 3.55 -8.74
C VAL A 58 6.64 4.18 -10.14
N ASP A 59 5.44 4.34 -10.66
CA ASP A 59 5.20 4.91 -12.01
C ASP A 59 5.95 6.22 -12.28
N PRO A 60 6.07 7.18 -11.33
CA PRO A 60 6.83 8.41 -11.56
C PRO A 60 8.33 8.18 -11.85
N TYR A 61 8.90 7.09 -11.34
CA TYR A 61 10.30 6.74 -11.61
C TYR A 61 10.49 6.07 -12.96
N LEU A 62 9.42 5.51 -13.55
CA LEU A 62 9.44 4.81 -14.83
C LEU A 62 9.21 5.75 -16.02
N ALA A 63 8.94 7.03 -15.78
CA ALA A 63 8.81 8.00 -16.85
C ALA A 63 10.12 8.11 -17.66
N PRO A 64 10.04 8.31 -18.99
CA PRO A 64 11.23 8.39 -19.84
C PRO A 64 12.26 9.40 -19.32
N GLY A 65 13.51 8.99 -19.21
CA GLY A 65 14.61 9.85 -18.79
C GLY A 65 14.70 10.19 -17.31
N VAL A 66 13.83 9.61 -16.46
CA VAL A 66 13.84 9.82 -15.02
C VAL A 66 14.85 8.91 -14.33
N LEU A 67 14.73 7.61 -14.53
CA LEU A 67 15.67 6.64 -13.96
C LEU A 67 16.96 6.63 -14.79
N PRO A 68 18.12 6.89 -14.18
CA PRO A 68 19.39 6.83 -14.93
C PRO A 68 19.65 5.43 -15.48
N GLY A 69 20.29 5.34 -16.63
CA GLY A 69 20.58 4.06 -17.27
C GLY A 69 21.40 3.13 -16.37
N GLY A 70 20.99 1.86 -16.29
CA GLY A 70 21.65 0.84 -15.46
C GLY A 70 21.29 0.85 -13.98
N VAL A 71 20.48 1.81 -13.50
CA VAL A 71 19.98 1.84 -12.13
C VAL A 71 18.84 0.85 -11.97
N ARG A 72 18.92 -0.01 -10.95
CA ARG A 72 17.81 -0.92 -10.58
C ARG A 72 16.78 -0.16 -9.75
N LEU A 73 15.50 -0.41 -10.01
CA LEU A 73 14.39 0.11 -9.22
C LEU A 73 13.61 -1.06 -8.62
N THR A 74 13.40 -1.01 -7.32
CA THR A 74 12.53 -1.94 -6.59
C THR A 74 11.51 -1.17 -5.77
N SER A 75 10.33 -1.75 -5.58
CA SER A 75 9.20 -1.14 -4.87
C SER A 75 8.86 -1.91 -3.60
N ALA A 76 7.99 -1.33 -2.77
CA ALA A 76 7.47 -1.98 -1.57
C ALA A 76 6.14 -2.75 -1.85
N VAL A 77 5.95 -3.24 -3.07
CA VAL A 77 4.82 -4.12 -3.38
C VAL A 77 4.88 -5.36 -2.48
N GLY A 78 3.76 -5.72 -1.86
CA GLY A 78 3.65 -6.82 -0.91
C GLY A 78 3.81 -6.43 0.56
N ALA A 79 4.35 -5.24 0.85
CA ALA A 79 4.58 -4.81 2.23
C ALA A 79 3.31 -4.28 2.93
N TYR A 80 2.34 -3.79 2.18
CA TYR A 80 1.17 -3.09 2.73
C TYR A 80 -0.11 -3.92 2.77
N GLY A 81 -0.11 -5.09 2.17
CA GLY A 81 -1.29 -5.95 2.04
C GLY A 81 -2.05 -6.18 3.34
N PRO A 82 -1.43 -6.71 4.41
CA PRO A 82 -2.10 -6.93 5.69
C PRO A 82 -2.65 -5.65 6.31
N ALA A 83 -1.80 -4.65 6.54
CA ALA A 83 -2.17 -3.43 7.28
C ALA A 83 -3.30 -2.65 6.59
N VAL A 84 -3.24 -2.49 5.26
CA VAL A 84 -4.26 -1.77 4.50
C VAL A 84 -5.57 -2.56 4.45
N SER A 85 -5.51 -3.88 4.25
CA SER A 85 -6.72 -4.71 4.20
C SER A 85 -7.43 -4.80 5.55
N GLU A 86 -6.69 -4.85 6.66
CA GLU A 86 -7.26 -4.76 8.01
C GLU A 86 -7.97 -3.41 8.24
N HIS A 87 -7.35 -2.31 7.81
CA HIS A 87 -7.97 -1.00 7.89
C HIS A 87 -9.27 -0.92 7.05
N MET A 88 -9.26 -1.46 5.82
CA MET A 88 -10.46 -1.54 4.97
C MET A 88 -11.56 -2.34 5.67
N LEU A 89 -11.23 -3.47 6.29
CA LEU A 89 -12.19 -4.29 7.04
C LEU A 89 -12.73 -3.54 8.26
N ALA A 90 -11.88 -2.84 9.01
CA ALA A 90 -12.29 -2.04 10.15
C ALA A 90 -13.30 -0.95 9.75
N MET A 91 -13.04 -0.23 8.66
CA MET A 91 -13.95 0.77 8.12
C MET A 91 -15.29 0.16 7.68
N LEU A 92 -15.25 -0.97 6.97
CA LEU A 92 -16.46 -1.67 6.52
C LEU A 92 -17.31 -2.13 7.71
N LEU A 93 -16.69 -2.72 8.72
CA LEU A 93 -17.38 -3.15 9.93
C LEU A 93 -17.90 -1.97 10.74
N ALA A 94 -17.18 -0.87 10.82
CA ALA A 94 -17.64 0.36 11.48
C ALA A 94 -18.95 0.88 10.86
N ILE A 95 -19.03 0.86 9.52
CA ILE A 95 -20.25 1.25 8.80
C ILE A 95 -21.37 0.23 9.05
N TYR A 96 -21.11 -1.06 8.89
CA TYR A 96 -22.10 -2.12 9.06
C TYR A 96 -22.68 -2.18 10.47
N LYS A 97 -21.85 -1.92 11.48
CA LYS A 97 -22.23 -1.91 12.89
C LYS A 97 -22.65 -0.53 13.40
N ARG A 98 -22.73 0.49 12.51
CA ARG A 98 -23.13 1.87 12.85
C ARG A 98 -22.31 2.49 14.00
N LEU A 99 -21.02 2.09 14.12
CA LEU A 99 -20.18 2.53 15.22
C LEU A 99 -20.06 4.06 15.34
N PRO A 100 -19.93 4.85 14.25
CA PRO A 100 -19.91 6.31 14.36
C PRO A 100 -21.18 6.89 14.99
N ALA A 101 -22.34 6.39 14.59
CA ALA A 101 -23.61 6.88 15.13
C ALA A 101 -23.81 6.48 16.61
N TYR A 102 -23.45 5.26 16.97
CA TYR A 102 -23.49 4.84 18.39
C TYR A 102 -22.49 5.60 19.26
N ARG A 103 -21.30 5.93 18.72
CA ARG A 103 -20.34 6.80 19.41
C ARG A 103 -20.94 8.19 19.70
N ASP A 104 -21.65 8.77 18.72
CA ASP A 104 -22.25 10.09 18.86
C ASP A 104 -23.41 10.09 19.87
N GLN A 105 -24.23 9.04 19.87
CA GLN A 105 -25.23 8.80 20.91
C GLN A 105 -24.59 8.65 22.30
N GLN A 106 -23.52 7.88 22.42
CA GLN A 106 -22.81 7.69 23.67
C GLN A 106 -22.29 9.02 24.23
N ARG A 107 -21.75 9.89 23.39
CA ARG A 107 -21.32 11.24 23.79
C ARG A 107 -22.48 12.13 24.23
N ALA A 108 -23.65 11.94 23.65
CA ALA A 108 -24.85 12.67 23.99
C ALA A 108 -25.63 12.04 25.17
N HIS A 109 -25.10 10.96 25.77
CA HIS A 109 -25.79 10.15 26.80
C HIS A 109 -27.17 9.64 26.37
N ILE A 110 -27.34 9.36 25.06
CA ILE A 110 -28.56 8.84 24.49
C ILE A 110 -28.45 7.31 24.39
N TRP A 111 -29.43 6.62 24.94
CA TRP A 111 -29.60 5.17 24.79
C TRP A 111 -30.79 4.92 23.87
N ALA A 112 -30.52 4.73 22.57
CA ALA A 112 -31.56 4.45 21.59
C ALA A 112 -31.07 3.43 20.57
N ASP A 113 -31.97 2.55 20.16
CA ASP A 113 -31.72 1.58 19.10
C ASP A 113 -31.71 2.29 17.73
N LEU A 114 -30.67 2.08 16.94
CA LEU A 114 -30.56 2.58 15.57
C LEU A 114 -31.08 1.57 14.54
N GLY A 115 -31.70 0.49 14.99
CA GLY A 115 -32.21 -0.57 14.15
C GLY A 115 -31.16 -1.59 13.71
N PRO A 116 -31.50 -2.52 12.83
CA PRO A 116 -30.67 -3.67 12.51
C PRO A 116 -29.32 -3.28 11.91
N VAL A 117 -28.29 -4.02 12.31
CA VAL A 117 -26.92 -3.86 11.82
C VAL A 117 -26.59 -4.88 10.75
N GLY A 118 -25.72 -4.51 9.82
CA GLY A 118 -25.26 -5.39 8.76
C GLY A 118 -24.31 -6.50 9.24
N SER A 119 -24.20 -7.54 8.42
CA SER A 119 -23.20 -8.61 8.55
C SER A 119 -22.62 -8.95 7.19
N LEU A 120 -21.36 -9.39 7.16
CA LEU A 120 -20.71 -9.95 5.96
C LEU A 120 -21.13 -11.39 5.68
N ALA A 121 -21.63 -12.09 6.69
CA ALA A 121 -22.08 -13.47 6.52
C ALA A 121 -23.13 -13.58 5.42
N GLY A 122 -22.93 -14.49 4.49
CA GLY A 122 -23.82 -14.74 3.35
C GLY A 122 -23.79 -13.67 2.25
N LYS A 123 -22.94 -12.64 2.35
CA LYS A 123 -22.88 -11.56 1.36
C LYS A 123 -21.96 -11.89 0.17
N THR A 124 -22.29 -11.31 -0.98
CA THR A 124 -21.34 -11.18 -2.09
C THR A 124 -20.56 -9.89 -1.94
N VAL A 125 -19.25 -9.99 -2.00
CA VAL A 125 -18.31 -8.84 -1.89
C VAL A 125 -17.61 -8.63 -3.22
N LEU A 126 -17.73 -7.43 -3.77
CA LEU A 126 -17.00 -7.00 -4.95
C LEU A 126 -15.77 -6.17 -4.54
N VAL A 127 -14.59 -6.59 -4.98
CA VAL A 127 -13.31 -5.94 -4.67
C VAL A 127 -12.73 -5.30 -5.93
N GLY A 128 -12.71 -3.98 -5.96
CA GLY A 128 -12.05 -3.20 -7.02
C GLY A 128 -10.54 -3.24 -6.85
N GLY A 129 -9.85 -4.08 -7.63
CA GLY A 129 -8.41 -4.28 -7.54
C GLY A 129 -8.03 -5.62 -6.91
N ALA A 130 -8.00 -6.70 -7.69
CA ALA A 130 -7.58 -8.04 -7.25
C ALA A 130 -6.03 -8.18 -7.25
N GLY A 131 -5.32 -7.19 -6.71
CA GLY A 131 -3.88 -7.18 -6.49
C GLY A 131 -3.49 -7.67 -5.09
N ASP A 132 -2.35 -7.22 -4.58
CA ASP A 132 -1.84 -7.61 -3.26
C ASP A 132 -2.81 -7.27 -2.13
N ILE A 133 -3.21 -6.00 -2.00
CA ILE A 133 -4.16 -5.56 -0.96
C ILE A 133 -5.51 -6.26 -1.12
N GLY A 134 -6.03 -6.35 -2.36
CA GLY A 134 -7.32 -7.00 -2.63
C GLY A 134 -7.34 -8.47 -2.23
N ARG A 135 -6.25 -9.21 -2.43
CA ARG A 135 -6.15 -10.62 -2.00
C ARG A 135 -6.19 -10.75 -0.48
N HIS A 136 -5.47 -9.91 0.23
CA HIS A 136 -5.53 -9.89 1.69
C HIS A 136 -6.95 -9.56 2.17
N PHE A 137 -7.59 -8.55 1.59
CA PHE A 137 -8.96 -8.18 1.94
C PHE A 137 -9.97 -9.29 1.62
N ALA A 138 -9.84 -9.96 0.47
CA ALA A 138 -10.68 -11.09 0.08
C ALA A 138 -10.64 -12.23 1.12
N ARG A 139 -9.45 -12.56 1.62
CA ARG A 139 -9.28 -13.56 2.69
C ARG A 139 -9.98 -13.14 3.99
N LEU A 140 -9.88 -11.87 4.37
CA LEU A 140 -10.51 -11.34 5.60
C LEU A 140 -12.04 -11.39 5.51
N VAL A 141 -12.65 -10.93 4.41
CA VAL A 141 -14.11 -10.95 4.28
C VAL A 141 -14.64 -12.38 4.18
N ARG A 142 -13.87 -13.29 3.58
CA ARG A 142 -14.23 -14.72 3.54
C ARG A 142 -14.20 -15.34 4.94
N ALA A 143 -13.19 -15.03 5.75
CA ALA A 143 -13.11 -15.50 7.14
C ALA A 143 -14.29 -15.00 7.99
N LEU A 144 -14.90 -13.87 7.62
CA LEU A 144 -16.13 -13.35 8.24
C LEU A 144 -17.43 -13.89 7.60
N GLY A 145 -17.34 -14.92 6.78
CA GLY A 145 -18.48 -15.62 6.22
C GLY A 145 -19.06 -15.04 4.93
N ALA A 146 -18.33 -14.19 4.20
CA ALA A 146 -18.75 -13.79 2.86
C ALA A 146 -18.95 -15.03 1.98
N GLN A 147 -20.13 -15.15 1.37
CA GLN A 147 -20.49 -16.30 0.54
C GLN A 147 -19.75 -16.31 -0.79
N ARG A 148 -19.54 -15.13 -1.37
CA ARG A 148 -18.88 -14.96 -2.67
C ARG A 148 -18.01 -13.72 -2.66
N VAL A 149 -16.81 -13.84 -3.24
CA VAL A 149 -15.88 -12.71 -3.38
C VAL A 149 -15.47 -12.59 -4.85
N ILE A 150 -15.79 -11.45 -5.44
CA ILE A 150 -15.57 -11.15 -6.85
C ILE A 150 -14.50 -10.06 -6.96
N GLY A 151 -13.51 -10.26 -7.79
CA GLY A 151 -12.44 -9.30 -8.03
C GLY A 151 -12.54 -8.60 -9.38
N LEU A 152 -12.19 -7.31 -9.42
CA LEU A 152 -11.99 -6.57 -10.65
C LEU A 152 -10.50 -6.28 -10.83
N ARG A 153 -9.99 -6.39 -12.07
CA ARG A 153 -8.62 -6.01 -12.43
C ARG A 153 -8.52 -5.61 -13.90
N ARG A 154 -7.39 -5.00 -14.31
CA ARG A 154 -7.19 -4.57 -15.70
C ARG A 154 -7.25 -5.72 -16.71
N SER A 155 -6.69 -6.88 -16.38
CA SER A 155 -6.67 -8.06 -17.25
C SER A 155 -7.53 -9.16 -16.67
N ALA A 156 -8.49 -9.68 -17.41
CA ALA A 156 -9.22 -10.91 -17.10
C ALA A 156 -8.36 -12.16 -17.42
N GLY A 157 -8.83 -13.34 -17.01
CA GLY A 157 -8.29 -14.63 -17.48
C GLY A 157 -7.26 -15.31 -16.59
N CYS A 158 -7.09 -14.87 -15.34
CA CYS A 158 -6.31 -15.59 -14.36
C CYS A 158 -7.10 -15.81 -13.05
N THR A 159 -6.92 -16.96 -12.44
CA THR A 159 -7.39 -17.20 -11.07
C THR A 159 -6.52 -16.41 -10.09
N VAL A 160 -7.14 -15.79 -9.10
CA VAL A 160 -6.45 -15.09 -8.03
C VAL A 160 -6.94 -15.64 -6.70
N GLU A 161 -6.01 -16.06 -5.87
CA GLU A 161 -6.33 -16.65 -4.57
C GLU A 161 -7.22 -15.72 -3.73
N GLY A 162 -8.26 -16.29 -3.13
CA GLY A 162 -9.24 -15.57 -2.30
C GLY A 162 -10.47 -15.10 -3.06
N PHE A 163 -10.49 -15.15 -4.39
CA PHE A 163 -11.61 -14.78 -5.22
C PHE A 163 -12.28 -15.99 -5.87
N ASP A 164 -13.60 -15.96 -5.98
CA ASP A 164 -14.37 -16.94 -6.74
C ASP A 164 -14.34 -16.63 -8.23
N GLU A 165 -14.36 -15.33 -8.57
CA GLU A 165 -14.36 -14.85 -9.95
C GLU A 165 -13.52 -13.59 -10.10
N ILE A 166 -12.94 -13.43 -11.29
CA ILE A 166 -12.17 -12.24 -11.67
C ILE A 166 -12.72 -11.70 -12.99
N TYR A 167 -13.06 -10.42 -12.99
CA TYR A 167 -13.50 -9.70 -14.17
C TYR A 167 -12.48 -8.64 -14.59
N GLY A 168 -12.36 -8.44 -15.92
CA GLY A 168 -11.54 -7.38 -16.50
C GLY A 168 -12.27 -6.03 -16.50
N LEU A 169 -11.54 -4.93 -16.32
CA LEU A 169 -12.10 -3.57 -16.40
C LEU A 169 -12.27 -3.04 -17.83
N GLY A 170 -11.96 -3.83 -18.85
CA GLY A 170 -12.00 -3.44 -20.26
C GLY A 170 -12.85 -4.34 -21.15
N ALA A 171 -13.82 -5.04 -20.52
CA ALA A 171 -14.79 -5.86 -21.25
C ALA A 171 -16.12 -5.16 -21.35
#